data_525472b972df1706de8b46907c708bd3
#
_entry.id   525472b972df1706de8b46907c708bd3
#
_cell.length_a   1.000
_cell.length_b   1.000
_cell.length_c   1.000
_cell.angle_alpha   90.00
_cell.angle_beta   90.00
_cell.angle_gamma   90.00
#
_symmetry.space_group_name_H-M   'P 1'
#
loop_
_entity.id
_entity.type
_entity.pdbx_description
1 polymer ?
#
loop_
_entity_poly.entity_id
_entity_poly.type
_entity_poly.pdbx_seq_one_letter_code
_entity_poly.pdbx_strand_id
1 'polypeptide(L)'
;MVIVLHLLQILLWATFYRYHCLPTWESCFDFSAASYSTVGYGDIVLPRLWRSLGPVESVVGVLMSGVSVSALFAIVTRLISSEKYSPTRTRSQQAAIHVRDLFQVN
;
A
#
# COMPACT_ATOMS: atom_id res chain seq x y z
N MET A 1 -0.71 4.91 7.53
CA MET A 1 -2.00 4.96 6.81
C MET A 1 -2.28 3.67 6.03
N VAL A 2 -1.39 3.22 5.17
CA VAL A 2 -1.57 1.97 4.39
C VAL A 2 -1.82 0.74 5.26
N ILE A 3 -1.03 0.54 6.30
CA ILE A 3 -1.20 -0.59 7.25
C ILE A 3 -2.58 -0.56 7.91
N VAL A 4 -3.07 0.62 8.28
CA VAL A 4 -4.40 0.77 8.90
C VAL A 4 -5.50 0.32 7.94
N LEU A 5 -5.39 0.63 6.65
CA LEU A 5 -6.34 0.19 5.63
C LEU A 5 -6.35 -1.34 5.50
N HIS A 6 -5.19 -1.99 5.50
CA HIS A 6 -5.10 -3.45 5.48
C HIS A 6 -5.70 -4.09 6.74
N LEU A 7 -5.45 -3.52 7.92
CA LEU A 7 -6.05 -4.01 9.17
C LEU A 7 -7.57 -3.84 9.18
N LEU A 8 -8.09 -2.72 8.68
CA LEU A 8 -9.53 -2.51 8.54
C LEU A 8 -10.16 -3.54 7.59
N GLN A 9 -9.48 -3.87 6.51
CA GLN A 9 -9.93 -4.90 5.55
C GLN A 9 -10.02 -6.28 6.22
N ILE A 10 -8.99 -6.67 6.97
CA ILE A 10 -8.97 -7.93 7.73
C ILE A 10 -10.11 -7.95 8.76
N LEU A 11 -10.31 -6.86 9.50
CA LEU A 11 -11.41 -6.76 10.49
C LEU A 11 -12.79 -6.84 9.84
N LEU A 12 -12.96 -6.25 8.66
CA LEU A 12 -14.21 -6.33 7.91
C LEU A 12 -14.54 -7.78 7.53
N TRP A 13 -13.58 -8.52 6.99
CA TRP A 13 -13.73 -9.94 6.68
C TRP A 13 -13.93 -10.80 7.94
N ALA A 14 -13.15 -10.56 9.00
CA ALA A 14 -13.30 -11.26 10.28
C ALA A 14 -14.70 -11.05 10.88
N THR A 15 -15.26 -9.85 10.79
CA THR A 15 -16.62 -9.55 11.23
C THR A 15 -17.64 -10.33 10.42
N PHE A 16 -17.49 -10.39 9.11
CA PHE A 16 -18.35 -11.19 8.24
C PHE A 16 -18.32 -12.68 8.63
N TYR A 17 -17.14 -13.26 8.83
CA TYR A 17 -16.99 -14.65 9.26
C TYR A 17 -17.56 -14.92 10.65
N ARG A 18 -17.49 -13.96 11.54
CA ARG A 18 -18.08 -14.06 12.88
C ARG A 18 -19.59 -14.21 12.85
N TYR A 19 -20.24 -13.51 11.93
CA TYR A 19 -21.70 -13.59 11.80
C TYR A 19 -22.20 -14.83 11.06
N HIS A 20 -21.41 -15.37 10.13
CA HIS A 20 -21.89 -16.40 9.21
C HIS A 20 -21.20 -17.75 9.33
N CYS A 21 -19.98 -17.84 9.84
CA CYS A 21 -19.14 -19.01 9.68
C CYS A 21 -18.51 -19.57 10.95
N LEU A 22 -18.01 -18.73 11.85
CA LEU A 22 -17.16 -19.14 12.96
C LEU A 22 -17.69 -18.60 14.31
N PRO A 23 -17.56 -19.41 15.39
CA PRO A 23 -18.15 -19.06 16.69
C PRO A 23 -17.31 -18.09 17.54
N THR A 24 -16.00 -17.96 17.27
CA THR A 24 -15.08 -17.18 18.08
C THR A 24 -14.40 -16.05 17.27
N TRP A 25 -14.19 -14.90 17.89
CA TRP A 25 -13.48 -13.78 17.29
C TRP A 25 -12.04 -14.09 16.94
N GLU A 26 -11.36 -14.82 17.79
CA GLU A 26 -9.98 -15.24 17.60
C GLU A 26 -9.83 -16.05 16.30
N SER A 27 -10.64 -17.09 16.11
CA SER A 27 -10.64 -17.89 14.89
C SER A 27 -11.01 -17.09 13.64
N CYS A 28 -11.94 -16.13 13.76
CA CYS A 28 -12.33 -15.27 12.64
C CYS A 28 -11.18 -14.35 12.19
N PHE A 29 -10.52 -13.73 13.16
CA PHE A 29 -9.40 -12.83 12.90
C PHE A 29 -8.20 -13.60 12.34
N ASP A 30 -7.87 -14.73 12.96
CA ASP A 30 -6.75 -15.57 12.52
C ASP A 30 -6.96 -16.11 11.11
N PHE A 31 -8.16 -16.63 10.80
CA PHE A 31 -8.51 -17.09 9.46
C PHE A 31 -8.44 -15.95 8.44
N SER A 32 -9.03 -14.79 8.75
CA SER A 32 -9.01 -13.64 7.85
C SER A 32 -7.60 -13.12 7.64
N ALA A 33 -6.80 -12.96 8.68
CA ALA A 33 -5.42 -12.51 8.57
C ALA A 33 -4.58 -13.47 7.73
N ALA A 34 -4.71 -14.78 7.97
CA ALA A 34 -4.00 -15.81 7.22
C ALA A 34 -4.43 -15.88 5.74
N SER A 35 -5.72 -15.74 5.46
CA SER A 35 -6.26 -15.74 4.10
C SER A 35 -5.90 -14.47 3.35
N TYR A 36 -6.08 -13.31 3.96
CA TYR A 36 -5.78 -12.01 3.37
C TYR A 36 -4.29 -11.84 3.03
N SER A 37 -3.41 -12.30 3.92
CA SER A 37 -1.96 -12.31 3.69
C SER A 37 -1.47 -13.42 2.75
N THR A 38 -2.38 -14.27 2.25
CA THR A 38 -2.08 -15.45 1.41
C THR A 38 -1.25 -16.54 2.09
N VAL A 39 -1.05 -16.49 3.40
CA VAL A 39 -0.30 -17.50 4.16
C VAL A 39 -1.07 -18.83 4.22
N GLY A 40 -2.36 -18.77 4.58
CA GLY A 40 -3.27 -19.90 4.53
C GLY A 40 -2.77 -21.13 5.31
N TYR A 41 -2.62 -21.05 6.62
CA TYR A 41 -2.12 -22.18 7.43
C TYR A 41 -2.96 -23.45 7.29
N GLY A 42 -4.27 -23.31 7.05
CA GLY A 42 -5.16 -24.47 6.84
C GLY A 42 -5.62 -25.16 8.12
N ASP A 43 -5.31 -24.64 9.28
CA ASP A 43 -5.75 -25.11 10.60
C ASP A 43 -7.22 -24.79 10.87
N ILE A 44 -7.69 -23.66 10.37
CA ILE A 44 -9.10 -23.26 10.42
C ILE A 44 -9.67 -23.31 9.01
N VAL A 45 -10.78 -24.04 8.84
CA VAL A 45 -11.45 -24.21 7.56
C VAL A 45 -12.92 -23.82 7.67
N LEU A 46 -13.39 -23.00 6.74
CA LEU A 46 -14.79 -22.60 6.66
C LEU A 46 -15.71 -23.77 6.29
N PRO A 47 -17.00 -23.73 6.71
CA PRO A 47 -18.01 -24.69 6.27
C PRO A 47 -18.10 -24.77 4.75
N ARG A 48 -18.53 -25.91 4.22
CA ARG A 48 -18.54 -26.21 2.77
C ARG A 48 -19.16 -25.11 1.90
N LEU A 49 -20.22 -24.47 2.37
CA LEU A 49 -20.91 -23.39 1.63
C LEU A 49 -20.07 -22.11 1.48
N TRP A 50 -19.19 -21.85 2.42
CA TRP A 50 -18.39 -20.61 2.50
C TRP A 50 -16.92 -20.81 2.20
N ARG A 51 -16.52 -22.04 1.87
CA ARG A 51 -15.11 -22.44 1.71
C ARG A 51 -14.37 -21.67 0.62
N SER A 52 -15.10 -21.25 -0.44
CA SER A 52 -14.53 -20.49 -1.54
C SER A 52 -14.20 -19.03 -1.18
N LEU A 53 -14.68 -18.51 -0.06
CA LEU A 53 -14.41 -17.13 0.36
C LEU A 53 -12.95 -16.89 0.78
N GLY A 54 -12.28 -17.90 1.35
CA GLY A 54 -10.85 -17.81 1.68
C GLY A 54 -9.98 -17.46 0.48
N PRO A 55 -10.05 -18.23 -0.63
CA PRO A 55 -9.37 -17.86 -1.88
C PRO A 55 -9.75 -16.51 -2.46
N VAL A 56 -11.03 -16.12 -2.38
CA VAL A 56 -11.48 -14.80 -2.83
C VAL A 56 -10.85 -13.68 -1.99
N GLU A 57 -10.84 -13.84 -0.68
CA GLU A 57 -10.18 -12.90 0.25
C GLU A 57 -8.68 -12.78 -0.06
N SER A 58 -8.01 -13.90 -0.34
CA SER A 58 -6.59 -13.90 -0.72
C SER A 58 -6.31 -13.12 -2.00
N VAL A 59 -7.16 -13.24 -3.02
CA VAL A 59 -7.05 -12.45 -4.25
C VAL A 59 -7.21 -10.96 -3.97
N VAL A 60 -8.19 -10.58 -3.16
CA VAL A 60 -8.39 -9.19 -2.73
C VAL A 60 -7.14 -8.68 -1.99
N GLY A 61 -6.58 -9.46 -1.09
CA GLY A 61 -5.36 -9.13 -0.35
C GLY A 61 -4.17 -8.85 -1.27
N VAL A 62 -3.93 -9.68 -2.27
CA VAL A 62 -2.86 -9.50 -3.27
C VAL A 62 -3.07 -8.23 -4.09
N LEU A 63 -4.28 -7.97 -4.58
CA LEU A 63 -4.60 -6.77 -5.34
C LEU A 63 -4.40 -5.49 -4.52
N MET A 64 -4.87 -5.50 -3.27
CA MET A 64 -4.70 -4.35 -2.36
C MET A 64 -3.22 -4.11 -2.00
N SER A 65 -2.44 -5.17 -1.83
CA SER A 65 -0.99 -5.07 -1.62
C SER A 65 -0.29 -4.45 -2.83
N GLY A 66 -0.66 -4.83 -4.05
CA GLY A 66 -0.14 -4.25 -5.28
C GLY A 66 -0.41 -2.74 -5.39
N VAL A 67 -1.65 -2.32 -5.10
CA VAL A 67 -2.01 -0.89 -5.07
C VAL A 67 -1.19 -0.13 -4.01
N SER A 68 -1.01 -0.71 -2.84
CA SER A 68 -0.24 -0.11 -1.74
C SER A 68 1.23 0.08 -2.10
N VAL A 69 1.85 -0.93 -2.71
CA VAL A 69 3.25 -0.85 -3.19
C VAL A 69 3.39 0.19 -4.29
N SER A 70 2.45 0.27 -5.22
CA SER A 70 2.45 1.26 -6.30
C SER A 70 2.36 2.69 -5.75
N ALA A 71 1.50 2.93 -4.75
CA ALA A 71 1.37 4.22 -4.10
C ALA A 71 2.66 4.62 -3.36
N LEU A 72 3.27 3.71 -2.63
CA LEU A 72 4.56 3.94 -1.95
C LEU A 72 5.67 4.27 -2.96
N PHE A 73 5.75 3.53 -4.05
CA PHE A 73 6.71 3.78 -5.12
C PHE A 73 6.54 5.18 -5.73
N ALA A 74 5.30 5.59 -6.01
CA ALA A 74 4.98 6.91 -6.53
C ALA A 74 5.42 8.04 -5.57
N ILE A 75 5.21 7.87 -4.26
CA ILE A 75 5.62 8.84 -3.23
C ILE A 75 7.14 8.94 -3.18
N VAL A 76 7.85 7.81 -3.11
CA VAL A 76 9.31 7.77 -3.05
C VAL A 76 9.93 8.41 -4.29
N THR A 77 9.41 8.11 -5.48
CA THR A 77 9.88 8.69 -6.73
C THR A 77 9.67 10.20 -6.76
N ARG A 78 8.54 10.70 -6.27
CA ARG A 78 8.30 12.15 -6.16
C ARG A 78 9.26 12.84 -5.21
N LEU A 79 9.55 12.25 -4.06
CA LEU A 79 10.49 12.81 -3.08
C LEU A 79 11.90 12.91 -3.66
N ILE A 80 12.38 11.85 -4.31
CA ILE A 80 13.72 11.83 -4.95
C ILE A 80 13.79 12.86 -6.10
N SER A 81 12.75 13.01 -6.90
CA SER A 81 12.70 13.97 -8.00
C SER A 81 12.66 15.42 -7.50
N SER A 82 11.97 15.66 -6.38
CA SER A 82 11.91 16.98 -5.73
C SER A 82 13.28 17.42 -5.22
N GLU A 83 14.06 16.50 -4.69
CA GLU A 83 15.40 16.78 -4.17
C GLU A 83 16.40 17.10 -5.30
N LYS A 84 16.29 16.43 -6.43
CA LYS A 84 17.15 16.69 -7.61
C LYS A 84 16.84 18.01 -8.31
N TYR A 85 15.64 18.56 -8.17
CA TYR A 85 15.21 19.75 -8.91
C TYR A 85 15.57 21.08 -8.23
N SER A 86 15.87 21.08 -6.94
CA SER A 86 15.96 22.31 -6.15
C SER A 86 17.30 23.09 -6.21
N PRO A 87 18.51 22.51 -6.20
CA PRO A 87 19.72 23.34 -6.09
C PRO A 87 20.44 23.66 -7.41
N THR A 88 20.32 22.83 -8.43
CA THR A 88 21.17 22.96 -9.62
C THR A 88 20.66 23.99 -10.61
N ARG A 89 19.35 24.14 -10.71
CA ARG A 89 18.74 25.07 -11.70
C ARG A 89 18.89 26.53 -11.27
N THR A 90 18.78 26.80 -9.97
CA THR A 90 18.95 28.16 -9.45
C THR A 90 20.38 28.66 -9.61
N ARG A 91 21.36 27.78 -9.41
CA ARG A 91 22.77 28.16 -9.49
C ARG A 91 23.23 28.38 -10.93
N SER A 92 22.79 27.56 -11.88
CA SER A 92 23.11 27.75 -13.31
C SER A 92 22.36 28.93 -13.92
N GLN A 93 21.13 29.22 -13.50
CA GLN A 93 20.41 30.41 -13.93
C GLN A 93 21.01 31.68 -13.38
N GLN A 94 21.41 31.69 -12.10
CA GLN A 94 22.10 32.86 -11.51
C GLN A 94 23.47 33.11 -12.18
N ALA A 95 24.24 32.06 -12.45
CA ALA A 95 25.49 32.17 -13.16
C ALA A 95 25.30 32.70 -14.58
N ALA A 96 24.27 32.24 -15.32
CA ALA A 96 23.93 32.71 -16.66
C ALA A 96 23.50 34.18 -16.68
N ILE A 97 22.72 34.62 -15.71
CA ILE A 97 22.29 36.03 -15.55
C ILE A 97 23.50 36.90 -15.23
N HIS A 98 24.35 36.46 -14.34
CA HIS A 98 25.56 37.22 -13.96
C HIS A 98 26.53 37.43 -15.12
N VAL A 99 26.75 36.35 -15.94
CA VAL A 99 27.55 36.43 -17.15
C VAL A 99 26.93 37.39 -18.18
N ARG A 100 25.62 37.33 -18.34
CA ARG A 100 24.89 38.22 -19.26
C ARG A 100 25.01 39.71 -18.91
N ASP A 101 24.92 40.04 -17.62
CA ASP A 101 25.06 41.39 -17.12
C ASP A 101 26.49 41.93 -17.34
N LEU A 102 27.52 41.09 -17.17
CA LEU A 102 28.91 41.47 -17.46
C LEU A 102 29.15 41.80 -18.93
N PHE A 103 28.45 41.16 -19.85
CA PHE A 103 28.57 41.44 -21.30
C PHE A 103 27.76 42.65 -21.76
N GLN A 104 26.81 43.14 -21.00
CA GLN A 104 25.99 44.32 -21.33
C GLN A 104 26.60 45.66 -20.85
N VAL A 105 27.58 45.62 -19.98
CA VAL A 105 28.22 46.83 -19.40
C VAL A 105 29.41 47.36 -20.27
N ASN A 106 29.71 46.70 -21.36
CA ASN A 106 30.76 47.10 -22.30
C ASN A 106 30.14 47.46 -23.66
#